data_7808fd06b18e67120b38b9e3d926999c
#
_entry.id   7808fd06b18e67120b38b9e3d926999c
#
_cell.length_a   1.000
_cell.length_b   1.000
_cell.length_c   1.000
_cell.angle_alpha   90.00
_cell.angle_beta   90.00
_cell.angle_gamma   90.00
#
_symmetry.space_group_name_H-M   'P 1'
#
loop_
_entity.id
_entity.type
_entity.pdbx_description
1 polymer ?
#
loop_
_entity_poly.entity_id
_entity_poly.type
_entity_poly.pdbx_seq_one_letter_code
_entity_poly.pdbx_strand_id
1 'polypeptide(L)'
;QGKNIYLKKCAFCHGKEGKGDGPSKEYTLPHPRNLTKGHIKIRSTSFGKIPTDKDLFDTISNGMKGTTMPGWNHLSKSNRQSLILYIKSLSKKFKKFEKRGKKHKIITVPEPPLVSQEGIERGKKSFMINCSGCHGVKGRGDGVTTARIVDYSSNAIWPRNLSEPWNFRRGATREDIFLTLRTGLSTTAMPKFSPRIFKDQEIWDIVDFVLTLGSPKQPEVKPVILAKKTSEDLPDDLNASFWTKMKSAYVPLGGQILQKPKSYFPTVRNLTVRAAYNDKEIAFKIDWDDPSYDPALKEKNIVKA
;
A
#
# COMPACT_ATOMS: atom_id res chain seq x y z
N GLN A 1 19.28 -25.99 -0.88
CA GLN A 1 19.16 -24.87 -1.81
C GLN A 1 18.36 -23.72 -1.20
N GLY A 2 17.11 -23.89 -0.81
CA GLY A 2 16.23 -22.83 -0.28
C GLY A 2 16.79 -22.12 0.94
N LYS A 3 17.41 -22.85 1.90
CA LYS A 3 18.08 -22.26 3.06
C LYS A 3 19.23 -21.33 2.66
N ASN A 4 20.05 -21.72 1.70
CA ASN A 4 21.18 -20.89 1.25
C ASN A 4 20.70 -19.59 0.57
N ILE A 5 19.65 -19.68 -0.26
CA ILE A 5 19.05 -18.50 -0.90
C ILE A 5 18.45 -17.59 0.17
N TYR A 6 17.73 -18.17 1.13
CA TYR A 6 17.14 -17.43 2.25
C TYR A 6 18.19 -16.64 3.05
N LEU A 7 19.27 -17.29 3.45
CA LEU A 7 20.34 -16.65 4.24
C LEU A 7 20.99 -15.50 3.49
N LYS A 8 21.19 -15.65 2.16
CA LYS A 8 21.82 -14.61 1.32
C LYS A 8 20.89 -13.44 0.95
N LYS A 9 19.57 -13.68 0.81
CA LYS A 9 18.64 -12.71 0.19
C LYS A 9 17.54 -12.24 1.14
N CYS A 10 17.16 -13.03 2.14
CA CYS A 10 15.98 -12.77 2.97
C CYS A 10 16.33 -12.49 4.44
N ALA A 11 17.40 -13.08 4.95
CA ALA A 11 17.75 -13.04 6.37
C ALA A 11 18.11 -11.64 6.87
N PHE A 12 18.58 -10.74 6.00
CA PHE A 12 18.87 -9.35 6.36
C PHE A 12 17.62 -8.64 6.91
N CYS A 13 16.46 -8.95 6.35
CA CYS A 13 15.18 -8.42 6.83
C CYS A 13 14.48 -9.38 7.80
N HIS A 14 14.33 -10.64 7.40
CA HIS A 14 13.52 -11.60 8.14
C HIS A 14 14.23 -12.32 9.30
N GLY A 15 15.54 -12.08 9.49
CA GLY A 15 16.36 -12.77 10.49
C GLY A 15 16.80 -14.16 10.03
N LYS A 16 17.92 -14.65 10.55
CA LYS A 16 18.48 -15.97 10.18
C LYS A 16 17.52 -17.12 10.46
N GLU A 17 16.70 -16.98 11.52
CA GLU A 17 15.70 -17.98 11.94
C GLU A 17 14.28 -17.64 11.47
N GLY A 18 14.11 -16.57 10.70
CA GLY A 18 12.79 -16.14 10.21
C GLY A 18 11.90 -15.45 11.24
N LYS A 19 12.47 -14.92 12.32
CA LYS A 19 11.74 -14.27 13.41
C LYS A 19 11.30 -12.83 13.10
N GLY A 20 11.72 -12.27 11.95
CA GLY A 20 11.46 -10.89 11.58
C GLY A 20 12.37 -9.91 12.35
N ASP A 21 13.49 -10.37 12.84
CA ASP A 21 14.45 -9.68 13.70
C ASP A 21 15.78 -9.42 12.99
N GLY A 22 15.76 -9.37 11.66
CA GLY A 22 16.96 -9.05 10.88
C GLY A 22 17.43 -7.60 11.07
N PRO A 23 18.70 -7.30 10.71
CA PRO A 23 19.30 -5.98 10.91
C PRO A 23 18.48 -4.79 10.35
N SER A 24 17.73 -5.01 9.26
CA SER A 24 16.93 -3.95 8.66
C SER A 24 15.64 -3.62 9.42
N LYS A 25 15.28 -4.40 10.47
CA LYS A 25 14.02 -4.20 11.20
C LYS A 25 13.83 -2.76 11.67
N GLU A 26 14.89 -2.15 12.20
CA GLU A 26 14.83 -0.79 12.74
C GLU A 26 14.61 0.30 11.69
N TYR A 27 14.80 -0.03 10.42
CA TYR A 27 14.67 0.90 9.30
C TYR A 27 13.43 0.64 8.46
N THR A 28 12.54 -0.24 8.91
CA THR A 28 11.38 -0.67 8.12
C THR A 28 10.10 -0.65 8.93
N LEU A 29 9.05 -0.02 8.39
CA LEU A 29 7.70 -0.14 8.93
C LEU A 29 6.71 -0.25 7.74
N PRO A 30 5.84 -1.28 7.71
CA PRO A 30 5.70 -2.35 8.70
C PRO A 30 6.96 -3.23 8.79
N HIS A 31 7.25 -3.68 10.01
CA HIS A 31 8.41 -4.55 10.25
C HIS A 31 8.36 -5.86 9.44
N PRO A 32 9.53 -6.46 9.14
CA PRO A 32 9.59 -7.73 8.45
C PRO A 32 8.78 -8.80 9.17
N ARG A 33 8.07 -9.62 8.40
CA ARG A 33 7.20 -10.66 8.94
C ARG A 33 7.99 -11.73 9.70
N ASN A 34 7.50 -12.06 10.90
CA ASN A 34 7.93 -13.27 11.59
C ASN A 34 7.33 -14.49 10.88
N LEU A 35 8.17 -15.22 10.14
CA LEU A 35 7.77 -16.38 9.33
C LEU A 35 7.51 -17.62 10.17
N THR A 36 8.11 -17.71 11.38
CA THR A 36 7.93 -18.87 12.28
C THR A 36 6.50 -19.00 12.80
N LYS A 37 5.76 -17.88 12.87
CA LYS A 37 4.35 -17.88 13.32
C LYS A 37 3.37 -18.42 12.25
N GLY A 38 3.78 -18.48 10.97
CA GLY A 38 2.92 -18.92 9.88
C GLY A 38 1.71 -18.01 9.63
N HIS A 39 1.79 -16.76 10.07
CA HIS A 39 0.77 -15.74 9.82
C HIS A 39 1.16 -14.90 8.61
N ILE A 40 0.57 -15.19 7.47
CA ILE A 40 0.84 -14.50 6.21
C ILE A 40 -0.37 -13.60 5.86
N LYS A 41 -0.11 -12.35 5.50
CA LYS A 41 -1.17 -11.35 5.20
C LYS A 41 -1.88 -11.66 3.89
N ILE A 42 -1.11 -11.86 2.82
CA ILE A 42 -1.64 -12.08 1.47
C ILE A 42 -1.84 -13.59 1.27
N ARG A 43 -3.07 -13.99 1.04
CA ARG A 43 -3.44 -15.38 0.85
C ARG A 43 -4.82 -15.51 0.19
N SER A 44 -5.04 -16.60 -0.49
CA SER A 44 -6.33 -16.98 -1.09
C SER A 44 -7.20 -17.82 -0.14
N THR A 45 -6.68 -18.18 1.03
CA THR A 45 -7.37 -18.97 2.04
C THR A 45 -8.11 -18.10 3.06
N SER A 46 -9.07 -18.67 3.77
CA SER A 46 -9.87 -17.97 4.78
C SER A 46 -9.01 -17.31 5.87
N PHE A 47 -9.55 -16.28 6.51
CA PHE A 47 -8.89 -15.53 7.59
C PHE A 47 -8.28 -16.45 8.66
N GLY A 48 -7.02 -16.19 9.03
CA GLY A 48 -6.30 -16.96 10.04
C GLY A 48 -5.76 -18.32 9.57
N LYS A 49 -6.09 -18.76 8.35
CA LYS A 49 -5.53 -19.99 7.76
C LYS A 49 -4.16 -19.71 7.12
N ILE A 50 -3.39 -20.78 6.91
CA ILE A 50 -2.11 -20.66 6.19
C ILE A 50 -2.35 -20.40 4.70
N PRO A 51 -1.44 -19.71 4.01
CA PRO A 51 -1.51 -19.48 2.57
C PRO A 51 -1.25 -20.78 1.80
N THR A 52 -1.61 -20.79 0.52
CA THR A 52 -1.17 -21.80 -0.43
C THR A 52 0.28 -21.56 -0.86
N ASP A 53 0.90 -22.56 -1.50
CA ASP A 53 2.23 -22.39 -2.10
C ASP A 53 2.20 -21.34 -3.22
N LYS A 54 1.08 -21.21 -3.94
CA LYS A 54 0.87 -20.16 -4.94
C LYS A 54 0.87 -18.77 -4.30
N ASP A 55 0.18 -18.58 -3.18
CA ASP A 55 0.16 -17.29 -2.48
C ASP A 55 1.57 -16.86 -2.06
N LEU A 56 2.38 -17.80 -1.55
CA LEU A 56 3.77 -17.56 -1.19
C LEU A 56 4.63 -17.28 -2.41
N PHE A 57 4.44 -18.03 -3.49
CA PHE A 57 5.16 -17.86 -4.74
C PHE A 57 4.92 -16.47 -5.34
N ASP A 58 3.66 -16.06 -5.40
CA ASP A 58 3.27 -14.75 -5.93
C ASP A 58 3.83 -13.61 -5.05
N THR A 59 3.74 -13.77 -3.73
CA THR A 59 4.31 -12.78 -2.78
C THR A 59 5.82 -12.64 -2.93
N ILE A 60 6.56 -13.75 -3.07
CA ILE A 60 8.00 -13.72 -3.27
C ILE A 60 8.34 -13.15 -4.64
N SER A 61 7.60 -13.54 -5.68
CA SER A 61 7.86 -13.08 -7.05
C SER A 61 7.66 -11.58 -7.21
N ASN A 62 6.56 -11.06 -6.69
CA ASN A 62 6.11 -9.69 -6.92
C ASN A 62 6.54 -8.72 -5.80
N GLY A 63 7.03 -9.26 -4.67
CA GLY A 63 7.25 -8.47 -3.47
C GLY A 63 5.95 -8.00 -2.83
N MET A 64 6.05 -7.00 -1.96
CA MET A 64 4.89 -6.39 -1.32
C MET A 64 4.88 -4.90 -1.61
N LYS A 65 4.10 -4.48 -2.57
CA LYS A 65 3.96 -3.08 -2.99
C LYS A 65 3.70 -2.16 -1.79
N GLY A 66 4.30 -0.97 -1.82
CA GLY A 66 4.22 -0.01 -0.73
C GLY A 66 4.85 -0.50 0.58
N THR A 67 5.83 -1.41 0.50
CA THR A 67 6.70 -1.83 1.59
C THR A 67 8.13 -2.02 1.09
N THR A 68 9.06 -2.26 2.00
CA THR A 68 10.47 -2.53 1.67
C THR A 68 10.75 -3.96 1.18
N MET A 69 9.74 -4.83 1.08
CA MET A 69 9.93 -6.19 0.56
C MET A 69 9.94 -6.19 -0.97
N PRO A 70 11.10 -6.38 -1.62
CA PRO A 70 11.20 -6.37 -3.08
C PRO A 70 10.65 -7.64 -3.71
N GLY A 71 10.38 -7.59 -5.00
CA GLY A 71 10.09 -8.77 -5.82
C GLY A 71 11.36 -9.53 -6.17
N TRP A 72 11.24 -10.85 -6.22
CA TRP A 72 12.34 -11.79 -6.52
C TRP A 72 12.07 -12.58 -7.81
N ASN A 73 11.38 -11.98 -8.77
CA ASN A 73 11.04 -12.60 -10.06
C ASN A 73 12.28 -12.93 -10.92
N HIS A 74 13.42 -12.26 -10.67
CA HIS A 74 14.69 -12.55 -11.30
C HIS A 74 15.33 -13.87 -10.82
N LEU A 75 14.88 -14.44 -9.70
CA LEU A 75 15.24 -15.80 -9.30
C LEU A 75 14.46 -16.81 -10.15
N SER A 76 15.09 -17.92 -10.52
CA SER A 76 14.42 -18.99 -11.24
C SER A 76 13.20 -19.52 -10.48
N LYS A 77 12.24 -20.10 -11.21
CA LYS A 77 11.04 -20.71 -10.62
C LYS A 77 11.40 -21.75 -9.57
N SER A 78 12.40 -22.62 -9.84
CA SER A 78 12.86 -23.66 -8.92
C SER A 78 13.49 -23.07 -7.65
N ASN A 79 14.25 -21.97 -7.77
CA ASN A 79 14.82 -21.27 -6.62
C ASN A 79 13.73 -20.69 -5.72
N ARG A 80 12.69 -20.09 -6.28
CA ARG A 80 11.56 -19.57 -5.51
C ARG A 80 10.75 -20.70 -4.85
N GLN A 81 10.57 -21.83 -5.53
CA GLN A 81 9.96 -23.02 -4.93
C GLN A 81 10.78 -23.59 -3.77
N SER A 82 12.10 -23.67 -3.93
CA SER A 82 13.01 -24.10 -2.85
C SER A 82 12.96 -23.15 -1.64
N LEU A 83 12.82 -21.84 -1.88
CA LEU A 83 12.61 -20.83 -0.82
C LEU A 83 11.30 -21.09 -0.07
N ILE A 84 10.20 -21.37 -0.78
CA ILE A 84 8.88 -21.65 -0.17
C ILE A 84 8.98 -22.85 0.76
N LEU A 85 9.59 -23.95 0.31
CA LEU A 85 9.80 -25.14 1.14
C LEU A 85 10.57 -24.81 2.41
N TYR A 86 11.65 -24.02 2.30
CA TYR A 86 12.41 -23.58 3.46
C TYR A 86 11.59 -22.68 4.40
N ILE A 87 10.88 -21.68 3.88
CA ILE A 87 10.02 -20.79 4.67
C ILE A 87 8.95 -21.59 5.42
N LYS A 88 8.31 -22.54 4.78
CA LYS A 88 7.31 -23.44 5.41
C LYS A 88 7.95 -24.25 6.54
N SER A 89 9.20 -24.71 6.35
CA SER A 89 9.93 -25.47 7.38
C SER A 89 10.23 -24.68 8.65
N LEU A 90 10.24 -23.35 8.60
CA LEU A 90 10.45 -22.49 9.77
C LEU A 90 9.23 -22.46 10.71
N SER A 91 8.04 -22.81 10.23
CA SER A 91 6.81 -22.65 10.99
C SER A 91 6.19 -23.97 11.43
N LYS A 92 5.99 -24.14 12.77
CA LYS A 92 5.24 -25.26 13.33
C LYS A 92 3.80 -25.36 12.76
N LYS A 93 3.19 -24.24 12.40
CA LYS A 93 1.83 -24.18 11.85
C LYS A 93 1.75 -24.82 10.46
N PHE A 94 2.73 -24.55 9.59
CA PHE A 94 2.83 -25.22 8.28
C PHE A 94 3.09 -26.73 8.44
N LYS A 95 4.10 -27.10 9.24
CA LYS A 95 4.41 -28.52 9.52
C LYS A 95 3.20 -29.30 10.01
N LYS A 96 2.44 -28.73 10.97
CA LYS A 96 1.22 -29.37 11.50
C LYS A 96 0.13 -29.50 10.45
N PHE A 97 0.01 -28.54 9.53
CA PHE A 97 -0.97 -28.60 8.46
C PHE A 97 -0.62 -29.71 7.46
N GLU A 98 0.63 -29.78 7.03
CA GLU A 98 1.14 -30.81 6.11
C GLU A 98 1.02 -32.22 6.69
N LYS A 99 1.46 -32.41 7.96
CA LYS A 99 1.33 -33.69 8.67
C LYS A 99 -0.11 -34.20 8.74
N ARG A 100 -1.10 -33.27 8.78
CA ARG A 100 -2.53 -33.64 8.84
C ARG A 100 -3.13 -33.94 7.47
N GLY A 101 -2.40 -33.83 6.38
CA GLY A 101 -2.91 -34.06 5.03
C GLY A 101 -4.08 -33.16 4.64
N LYS A 102 -4.27 -32.02 5.33
CA LYS A 102 -5.40 -31.14 5.09
C LYS A 102 -5.26 -30.39 3.77
N LYS A 103 -6.37 -30.28 3.05
CA LYS A 103 -6.44 -29.43 1.84
C LYS A 103 -6.72 -27.98 2.23
N HIS A 104 -6.19 -27.03 1.44
CA HIS A 104 -6.52 -25.63 1.58
C HIS A 104 -7.97 -25.37 1.18
N LYS A 105 -8.70 -24.64 2.03
CA LYS A 105 -10.00 -24.08 1.63
C LYS A 105 -9.75 -22.71 1.02
N ILE A 106 -9.65 -22.69 -0.29
CA ILE A 106 -9.44 -21.48 -1.09
C ILE A 106 -10.79 -20.75 -1.22
N ILE A 107 -10.76 -19.43 -1.16
CA ILE A 107 -11.92 -18.59 -1.44
C ILE A 107 -12.02 -18.44 -2.95
N THR A 108 -13.14 -18.87 -3.50
CA THR A 108 -13.46 -18.66 -4.91
C THR A 108 -13.87 -17.21 -5.11
N VAL A 109 -13.29 -16.57 -6.11
CA VAL A 109 -13.70 -15.25 -6.59
C VAL A 109 -14.75 -15.49 -7.65
N PRO A 110 -15.99 -15.03 -7.47
CA PRO A 110 -17.02 -15.16 -8.51
C PRO A 110 -16.70 -14.23 -9.68
N GLU A 111 -17.33 -14.49 -10.83
CA GLU A 111 -17.21 -13.63 -12.01
C GLU A 111 -17.63 -12.19 -11.65
N PRO A 112 -16.82 -11.19 -11.96
CA PRO A 112 -17.15 -9.80 -11.65
C PRO A 112 -18.32 -9.33 -12.53
N PRO A 113 -19.36 -8.71 -11.95
CA PRO A 113 -20.46 -8.14 -12.71
C PRO A 113 -19.98 -6.96 -13.57
N LEU A 114 -20.81 -6.54 -14.51
CA LEU A 114 -20.57 -5.30 -15.23
C LEU A 114 -20.57 -4.12 -14.25
N VAL A 115 -19.64 -3.19 -14.44
CA VAL A 115 -19.59 -1.96 -13.65
C VAL A 115 -20.78 -1.08 -14.02
N SER A 116 -21.51 -0.60 -13.02
CA SER A 116 -22.61 0.34 -13.22
C SER A 116 -22.49 1.52 -12.25
N GLN A 117 -23.06 2.66 -12.64
CA GLN A 117 -23.06 3.85 -11.78
C GLN A 117 -23.86 3.60 -10.49
N GLU A 118 -24.95 2.86 -10.57
CA GLU A 118 -25.77 2.49 -9.41
C GLU A 118 -24.98 1.58 -8.46
N GLY A 119 -24.15 0.66 -9.00
CA GLY A 119 -23.24 -0.18 -8.22
C GLY A 119 -22.21 0.64 -7.49
N ILE A 120 -21.59 1.60 -8.17
CA ILE A 120 -20.60 2.52 -7.57
C ILE A 120 -21.25 3.33 -6.44
N GLU A 121 -22.48 3.85 -6.61
CA GLU A 121 -23.17 4.62 -5.56
C GLU A 121 -23.54 3.74 -4.36
N ARG A 122 -23.99 2.48 -4.57
CA ARG A 122 -24.19 1.53 -3.46
C ARG A 122 -22.89 1.24 -2.75
N GLY A 123 -21.81 1.01 -3.50
CA GLY A 123 -20.47 0.79 -2.98
C GLY A 123 -19.95 1.95 -2.14
N LYS A 124 -20.18 3.19 -2.61
CA LYS A 124 -19.88 4.42 -1.87
C LYS A 124 -20.61 4.48 -0.53
N LYS A 125 -21.91 4.22 -0.51
CA LYS A 125 -22.68 4.18 0.74
C LYS A 125 -22.15 3.14 1.70
N SER A 126 -21.88 1.93 1.21
CA SER A 126 -21.33 0.83 1.99
C SER A 126 -19.91 1.15 2.52
N PHE A 127 -19.08 1.78 1.71
CA PHE A 127 -17.74 2.24 2.09
C PHE A 127 -17.79 3.28 3.21
N MET A 128 -18.66 4.26 3.11
CA MET A 128 -18.80 5.30 4.13
C MET A 128 -19.19 4.74 5.49
N ILE A 129 -20.03 3.70 5.53
CA ILE A 129 -20.47 3.07 6.78
C ILE A 129 -19.37 2.15 7.36
N ASN A 130 -18.71 1.34 6.52
CA ASN A 130 -17.92 0.20 6.99
C ASN A 130 -16.40 0.40 6.87
N CYS A 131 -15.94 1.37 6.09
CA CYS A 131 -14.53 1.51 5.72
C CYS A 131 -13.94 2.88 6.07
N SER A 132 -14.74 3.96 5.98
CA SER A 132 -14.27 5.34 6.12
C SER A 132 -13.68 5.63 7.49
N GLY A 133 -14.16 4.96 8.55
CA GLY A 133 -13.62 5.13 9.91
C GLY A 133 -12.10 4.89 10.00
N CYS A 134 -11.59 3.96 9.19
CA CYS A 134 -10.17 3.68 9.08
C CYS A 134 -9.53 4.31 7.85
N HIS A 135 -10.19 4.19 6.69
CA HIS A 135 -9.61 4.62 5.41
C HIS A 135 -9.85 6.10 5.09
N GLY A 136 -10.67 6.81 5.86
CA GLY A 136 -11.07 8.18 5.58
C GLY A 136 -12.14 8.27 4.49
N VAL A 137 -12.87 9.38 4.43
CA VAL A 137 -13.96 9.58 3.47
C VAL A 137 -13.49 9.64 2.01
N LYS A 138 -12.24 10.06 1.79
CA LYS A 138 -11.56 10.08 0.49
C LYS A 138 -10.65 8.87 0.26
N GLY A 139 -10.68 7.89 1.18
CA GLY A 139 -9.86 6.68 1.09
C GLY A 139 -8.36 6.89 1.32
N ARG A 140 -7.91 8.02 1.87
CA ARG A 140 -6.49 8.37 2.01
C ARG A 140 -5.76 7.66 3.16
N GLY A 141 -6.47 6.87 3.96
CA GLY A 141 -5.93 6.20 5.15
C GLY A 141 -5.88 7.11 6.38
N ASP A 142 -6.63 8.18 6.36
CA ASP A 142 -6.71 9.28 7.34
C ASP A 142 -8.03 9.26 8.13
N GLY A 143 -8.67 8.10 8.27
CA GLY A 143 -9.91 7.95 9.03
C GLY A 143 -9.71 8.24 10.52
N VAL A 144 -10.77 8.62 11.21
CA VAL A 144 -10.77 9.05 12.61
C VAL A 144 -10.20 8.02 13.60
N THR A 145 -10.19 6.74 13.22
CA THR A 145 -9.64 5.67 14.07
C THR A 145 -8.18 5.34 13.78
N THR A 146 -7.58 5.96 12.75
CA THR A 146 -6.25 5.60 12.24
C THR A 146 -5.15 5.67 13.31
N ALA A 147 -5.15 6.71 14.14
CA ALA A 147 -4.13 6.92 15.18
C ALA A 147 -4.10 5.81 16.25
N ARG A 148 -5.14 4.99 16.36
CA ARG A 148 -5.29 3.93 17.38
C ARG A 148 -5.06 2.53 16.83
N ILE A 149 -4.74 2.39 15.53
CA ILE A 149 -4.61 1.08 14.89
C ILE A 149 -3.21 0.51 15.12
N VAL A 150 -3.18 -0.69 15.67
CA VAL A 150 -1.94 -1.45 15.86
C VAL A 150 -2.01 -2.82 15.21
N ASP A 151 -0.86 -3.41 14.93
CA ASP A 151 -0.77 -4.82 14.53
C ASP A 151 -0.74 -5.75 15.76
N TYR A 152 -0.66 -7.06 15.51
CA TYR A 152 -0.62 -8.07 16.59
C TYR A 152 0.61 -8.00 17.50
N SER A 153 1.61 -7.20 17.15
CA SER A 153 2.81 -6.96 17.95
C SER A 153 2.81 -5.55 18.56
N SER A 154 1.64 -4.92 18.63
CA SER A 154 1.42 -3.57 19.15
C SER A 154 2.19 -2.45 18.42
N ASN A 155 2.66 -2.73 17.20
CA ASN A 155 3.24 -1.68 16.37
C ASN A 155 2.13 -0.86 15.72
N ALA A 156 2.26 0.46 15.73
CA ALA A 156 1.35 1.34 14.99
C ALA A 156 1.37 0.99 13.49
N ILE A 157 0.20 0.90 12.90
CA ILE A 157 0.03 0.66 11.47
C ILE A 157 -1.01 1.65 10.92
N TRP A 158 -0.87 1.95 9.64
CA TRP A 158 -1.78 2.86 8.95
C TRP A 158 -2.58 2.11 7.89
N PRO A 159 -3.88 2.42 7.76
CA PRO A 159 -4.68 1.97 6.63
C PRO A 159 -4.01 2.39 5.32
N ARG A 160 -4.17 1.56 4.29
CA ARG A 160 -3.65 1.89 2.97
C ARG A 160 -4.39 3.11 2.41
N ASN A 161 -3.65 4.03 1.81
CA ASN A 161 -4.21 5.05 0.94
C ASN A 161 -4.81 4.36 -0.30
N LEU A 162 -6.13 4.42 -0.44
CA LEU A 162 -6.87 3.77 -1.52
C LEU A 162 -6.89 4.60 -2.80
N SER A 163 -6.48 5.88 -2.73
CA SER A 163 -6.28 6.70 -3.93
C SER A 163 -4.98 6.36 -4.69
N GLU A 164 -4.19 5.41 -4.16
CA GLU A 164 -2.94 4.93 -4.74
C GLU A 164 -3.01 3.42 -5.05
N PRO A 165 -3.84 2.97 -6.01
CA PRO A 165 -4.02 1.53 -6.30
C PRO A 165 -2.72 0.81 -6.64
N TRP A 166 -1.75 1.51 -7.26
CA TRP A 166 -0.43 0.96 -7.58
C TRP A 166 0.35 0.48 -6.35
N ASN A 167 -0.02 0.94 -5.15
CA ASN A 167 0.56 0.54 -3.87
C ASN A 167 -0.20 -0.59 -3.17
N PHE A 168 -1.27 -1.15 -3.74
CA PHE A 168 -2.02 -2.23 -3.11
C PHE A 168 -1.18 -3.50 -3.06
N ARG A 169 -1.07 -4.07 -1.86
CA ARG A 169 -0.13 -5.17 -1.56
C ARG A 169 -0.41 -6.46 -2.32
N ARG A 170 -1.67 -6.78 -2.57
CA ARG A 170 -2.06 -7.95 -3.36
C ARG A 170 -1.99 -7.62 -4.86
N GLY A 171 -2.49 -6.49 -5.23
CA GLY A 171 -2.73 -5.98 -6.56
C GLY A 171 -3.96 -5.07 -6.55
N ALA A 172 -4.24 -4.44 -7.67
CA ALA A 172 -5.33 -3.49 -7.84
C ALA A 172 -6.35 -3.94 -8.89
N THR A 173 -6.35 -5.21 -9.28
CA THR A 173 -7.45 -5.74 -10.09
C THR A 173 -8.71 -5.84 -9.24
N ARG A 174 -9.88 -5.90 -9.86
CA ARG A 174 -11.15 -6.07 -9.15
C ARG A 174 -11.12 -7.33 -8.27
N GLU A 175 -10.58 -8.43 -8.80
CA GLU A 175 -10.44 -9.72 -8.12
C GLU A 175 -9.47 -9.64 -6.94
N ASP A 176 -8.36 -8.90 -7.06
CA ASP A 176 -7.40 -8.70 -5.98
C ASP A 176 -8.03 -7.97 -4.79
N ILE A 177 -8.80 -6.92 -5.06
CA ILE A 177 -9.48 -6.15 -4.03
C ILE A 177 -10.60 -6.99 -3.41
N PHE A 178 -11.42 -7.67 -4.23
CA PHE A 178 -12.46 -8.59 -3.77
C PHE A 178 -11.88 -9.64 -2.82
N LEU A 179 -10.81 -10.31 -3.25
CA LEU A 179 -10.17 -11.35 -2.45
C LEU A 179 -9.54 -10.78 -1.17
N THR A 180 -9.04 -9.54 -1.20
CA THR A 180 -8.54 -8.86 0.00
C THR A 180 -9.66 -8.61 1.00
N LEU A 181 -10.83 -8.15 0.55
CA LEU A 181 -12.01 -7.97 1.40
C LEU A 181 -12.50 -9.31 1.97
N ARG A 182 -12.61 -10.34 1.15
CA ARG A 182 -13.06 -11.68 1.59
C ARG A 182 -12.09 -12.37 2.56
N THR A 183 -10.78 -12.20 2.37
CA THR A 183 -9.78 -12.84 3.24
C THR A 183 -9.43 -12.01 4.46
N GLY A 184 -9.60 -10.69 4.41
CA GLY A 184 -9.02 -9.76 5.35
C GLY A 184 -7.49 -9.85 5.40
N LEU A 185 -6.86 -9.00 6.18
CA LEU A 185 -5.41 -9.00 6.38
C LEU A 185 -5.09 -9.52 7.78
N SER A 186 -4.73 -10.80 7.90
CA SER A 186 -4.37 -11.42 9.18
C SER A 186 -3.31 -10.60 9.91
N THR A 187 -3.47 -10.46 11.23
CA THR A 187 -2.56 -9.72 12.11
C THR A 187 -2.61 -8.20 11.94
N THR A 188 -3.67 -7.68 11.35
CA THR A 188 -3.98 -6.25 11.30
C THR A 188 -5.45 -6.03 11.67
N ALA A 189 -5.83 -4.78 11.84
CA ALA A 189 -7.23 -4.40 12.09
C ALA A 189 -8.13 -4.56 10.85
N MET A 190 -7.59 -4.80 9.63
CA MET A 190 -8.41 -5.00 8.43
C MET A 190 -9.19 -6.33 8.51
N PRO A 191 -10.50 -6.29 8.73
CA PRO A 191 -11.31 -7.51 8.95
C PRO A 191 -11.53 -8.27 7.64
N LYS A 192 -12.08 -9.48 7.76
CA LYS A 192 -12.69 -10.19 6.64
C LYS A 192 -14.16 -9.79 6.50
N PHE A 193 -14.62 -9.60 5.30
CA PHE A 193 -16.02 -9.38 4.99
C PHE A 193 -16.68 -10.72 4.60
N SER A 194 -17.38 -11.31 5.56
CA SER A 194 -17.96 -12.66 5.42
C SER A 194 -19.15 -12.65 4.46
N PRO A 195 -19.38 -13.71 3.63
CA PRO A 195 -20.56 -13.85 2.79
C PRO A 195 -21.89 -13.85 3.58
N ARG A 196 -21.85 -14.10 4.90
CA ARG A 196 -23.04 -14.02 5.77
C ARG A 196 -23.47 -12.58 6.02
N ILE A 197 -22.55 -11.61 5.96
CA ILE A 197 -22.81 -10.20 6.26
C ILE A 197 -22.86 -9.39 4.96
N PHE A 198 -21.95 -9.67 4.03
CA PHE A 198 -21.85 -9.00 2.73
C PHE A 198 -21.99 -10.04 1.62
N LYS A 199 -23.01 -9.91 0.79
CA LYS A 199 -23.15 -10.72 -0.44
C LYS A 199 -22.03 -10.36 -1.43
N ASP A 200 -21.81 -11.22 -2.43
CA ASP A 200 -20.74 -10.98 -3.41
C ASP A 200 -20.98 -9.70 -4.21
N GLN A 201 -22.22 -9.39 -4.56
CA GLN A 201 -22.56 -8.14 -5.23
C GLN A 201 -22.19 -6.89 -4.41
N GLU A 202 -22.44 -6.90 -3.12
CA GLU A 202 -22.07 -5.78 -2.24
C GLU A 202 -20.57 -5.57 -2.15
N ILE A 203 -19.79 -6.67 -2.18
CA ILE A 203 -18.33 -6.59 -2.24
C ILE A 203 -17.87 -6.02 -3.59
N TRP A 204 -18.49 -6.45 -4.71
CA TRP A 204 -18.17 -5.89 -6.02
C TRP A 204 -18.51 -4.40 -6.11
N ASP A 205 -19.66 -3.98 -5.58
CA ASP A 205 -20.03 -2.57 -5.51
C ASP A 205 -18.97 -1.74 -4.73
N ILE A 206 -18.49 -2.26 -3.59
CA ILE A 206 -17.39 -1.61 -2.82
C ILE A 206 -16.09 -1.58 -3.63
N VAL A 207 -15.73 -2.67 -4.31
CA VAL A 207 -14.53 -2.76 -5.17
C VAL A 207 -14.57 -1.70 -6.26
N ASP A 208 -15.69 -1.59 -6.95
CA ASP A 208 -15.87 -0.63 -8.05
C ASP A 208 -15.79 0.81 -7.54
N PHE A 209 -16.40 1.13 -6.40
CA PHE A 209 -16.23 2.43 -5.77
C PHE A 209 -14.76 2.70 -5.38
N VAL A 210 -14.08 1.75 -4.75
CA VAL A 210 -12.67 1.92 -4.34
C VAL A 210 -11.77 2.24 -5.54
N LEU A 211 -12.05 1.64 -6.69
CA LEU A 211 -11.30 1.92 -7.92
C LEU A 211 -11.57 3.32 -8.51
N THR A 212 -12.64 3.99 -8.10
CA THR A 212 -12.88 5.41 -8.48
C THR A 212 -12.07 6.40 -7.66
N LEU A 213 -11.52 5.98 -6.51
CA LEU A 213 -10.80 6.88 -5.59
C LEU A 213 -9.46 7.38 -6.12
N GLY A 214 -8.88 6.71 -7.12
CA GLY A 214 -7.59 7.11 -7.66
C GLY A 214 -7.30 6.51 -9.04
N SER A 215 -6.26 7.04 -9.69
CA SER A 215 -5.79 6.51 -10.97
C SER A 215 -5.13 5.13 -10.77
N PRO A 216 -5.36 4.15 -11.66
CA PRO A 216 -4.67 2.86 -11.59
C PRO A 216 -3.17 2.96 -11.86
N LYS A 217 -2.73 4.02 -12.53
CA LYS A 217 -1.33 4.24 -12.93
C LYS A 217 -0.67 5.26 -11.99
N GLN A 218 0.46 4.85 -11.42
CA GLN A 218 1.31 5.77 -10.66
C GLN A 218 1.76 6.92 -11.56
N PRO A 219 1.71 8.17 -11.10
CA PRO A 219 2.34 9.28 -11.80
C PRO A 219 3.83 9.01 -12.03
N GLU A 220 4.33 9.46 -13.17
CA GLU A 220 5.75 9.30 -13.50
C GLU A 220 6.62 10.11 -12.53
N VAL A 221 7.50 9.42 -11.82
CA VAL A 221 8.50 10.07 -10.96
C VAL A 221 9.64 10.56 -11.82
N LYS A 222 9.90 11.85 -11.78
CA LYS A 222 11.02 12.47 -12.52
C LYS A 222 12.08 12.97 -11.55
N PRO A 223 13.36 12.65 -11.80
CA PRO A 223 14.45 13.08 -10.94
C PRO A 223 14.76 14.58 -11.08
N VAL A 224 14.16 15.24 -12.08
CA VAL A 224 14.43 16.65 -12.42
C VAL A 224 13.11 17.39 -12.58
N ILE A 225 13.03 18.55 -11.98
CA ILE A 225 11.96 19.53 -12.17
C ILE A 225 12.43 20.53 -13.24
N LEU A 226 11.70 20.60 -14.35
CA LEU A 226 12.03 21.50 -15.45
C LEU A 226 11.24 22.79 -15.28
N ALA A 227 11.95 23.90 -15.05
CA ALA A 227 11.36 25.23 -15.09
C ALA A 227 11.18 25.69 -16.55
N LYS A 228 10.00 26.22 -16.89
CA LYS A 228 9.70 26.75 -18.21
C LYS A 228 10.05 28.22 -18.28
N LYS A 229 10.85 28.63 -19.28
CA LYS A 229 11.08 30.06 -19.57
C LYS A 229 9.79 30.72 -20.08
N THR A 230 9.48 31.88 -19.56
CA THR A 230 8.36 32.72 -20.00
C THR A 230 8.79 34.18 -20.12
N SER A 231 8.11 34.96 -20.94
CA SER A 231 8.24 36.42 -20.99
C SER A 231 7.18 37.12 -20.13
N GLU A 232 6.22 36.34 -19.58
CA GLU A 232 5.15 36.86 -18.72
C GLU A 232 5.70 37.09 -17.30
N ASP A 233 5.10 38.04 -16.57
CA ASP A 233 5.36 38.18 -15.14
C ASP A 233 4.84 36.93 -14.40
N LEU A 234 5.59 36.47 -13.40
CA LEU A 234 5.24 35.28 -12.68
C LEU A 234 4.12 35.61 -11.64
N PRO A 235 2.97 34.91 -11.70
CA PRO A 235 1.82 35.28 -10.88
C PRO A 235 2.02 34.93 -9.41
N ASP A 236 1.58 35.81 -8.51
CA ASP A 236 1.47 35.53 -7.07
C ASP A 236 0.23 34.69 -6.73
N ASP A 237 -0.78 34.66 -7.62
CA ASP A 237 -1.94 33.83 -7.44
C ASP A 237 -1.66 32.37 -7.78
N LEU A 238 -1.73 31.51 -6.78
CA LEU A 238 -1.57 30.06 -6.93
C LEU A 238 -2.63 29.40 -7.82
N ASN A 239 -3.79 30.06 -8.00
CA ASN A 239 -4.88 29.55 -8.81
C ASN A 239 -4.86 30.10 -10.24
N ALA A 240 -3.89 30.95 -10.58
CA ALA A 240 -3.78 31.50 -11.93
C ALA A 240 -3.69 30.38 -12.99
N SER A 241 -4.40 30.57 -14.10
CA SER A 241 -4.37 29.64 -15.24
C SER A 241 -2.97 29.46 -15.84
N PHE A 242 -2.06 30.40 -15.58
CA PHE A 242 -0.64 30.33 -15.91
C PHE A 242 -0.04 28.99 -15.52
N TRP A 243 -0.30 28.53 -14.29
CA TRP A 243 0.27 27.28 -13.75
C TRP A 243 -0.22 26.02 -14.45
N THR A 244 -1.39 26.05 -15.09
CA THR A 244 -1.92 24.92 -15.86
C THR A 244 -1.11 24.66 -17.13
N LYS A 245 -0.42 25.68 -17.66
CA LYS A 245 0.45 25.58 -18.83
C LYS A 245 1.84 25.02 -18.50
N MET A 246 2.18 24.89 -17.21
CA MET A 246 3.47 24.39 -16.75
C MET A 246 3.44 22.89 -16.58
N LYS A 247 4.52 22.22 -16.99
CA LYS A 247 4.67 20.76 -16.80
C LYS A 247 4.83 20.45 -15.32
N SER A 248 3.98 19.57 -14.80
CA SER A 248 4.09 19.10 -13.41
C SER A 248 5.12 17.99 -13.29
N ALA A 249 5.82 17.98 -12.15
CA ALA A 249 6.65 16.87 -11.69
C ALA A 249 6.02 16.28 -10.43
N TYR A 250 5.85 14.96 -10.40
CA TYR A 250 5.41 14.23 -9.21
C TYR A 250 6.63 13.82 -8.40
N VAL A 251 6.65 14.22 -7.13
CA VAL A 251 7.75 13.98 -6.19
C VAL A 251 7.22 13.17 -5.01
N PRO A 252 7.48 11.85 -4.96
CA PRO A 252 7.09 11.04 -3.80
C PRO A 252 7.98 11.39 -2.61
N LEU A 253 7.39 11.49 -1.42
CA LEU A 253 8.09 11.73 -0.16
C LEU A 253 8.18 10.43 0.64
N GLY A 254 9.35 10.20 1.21
CA GLY A 254 9.61 9.09 2.13
C GLY A 254 9.61 9.55 3.59
N GLY A 255 9.42 8.60 4.52
CA GLY A 255 9.61 8.88 5.93
C GLY A 255 11.08 9.12 6.28
N GLN A 256 11.35 9.94 7.29
CA GLN A 256 12.68 10.09 7.88
C GLN A 256 12.95 8.90 8.81
N ILE A 257 13.89 8.02 8.45
CA ILE A 257 14.16 6.76 9.16
C ILE A 257 15.62 6.61 9.62
N LEU A 258 16.48 7.57 9.28
CA LEU A 258 17.92 7.47 9.58
C LEU A 258 18.24 8.01 10.97
N GLN A 259 17.62 9.11 11.39
CA GLN A 259 17.86 9.77 12.67
C GLN A 259 16.63 9.69 13.58
N LYS A 260 16.83 9.77 14.89
CA LYS A 260 15.74 9.88 15.87
C LYS A 260 15.32 11.35 16.05
N PRO A 261 14.03 11.65 16.22
CA PRO A 261 12.90 10.73 16.18
C PRO A 261 12.59 10.28 14.75
N LYS A 262 12.35 8.96 14.55
CA LYS A 262 12.03 8.39 13.25
C LYS A 262 10.57 8.66 12.90
N SER A 263 10.30 9.13 11.69
CA SER A 263 8.97 9.26 11.11
C SER A 263 8.83 8.34 9.90
N TYR A 264 8.19 7.19 10.07
CA TYR A 264 8.06 6.20 9.00
C TYR A 264 6.97 6.54 7.98
N PHE A 265 5.98 7.33 8.40
CA PHE A 265 4.82 7.69 7.58
C PHE A 265 4.67 9.20 7.61
N PRO A 266 5.17 9.90 6.59
CA PRO A 266 4.96 11.34 6.48
C PRO A 266 3.47 11.61 6.27
N THR A 267 2.97 12.69 6.87
CA THR A 267 1.60 13.16 6.69
C THR A 267 1.36 13.51 5.22
N VAL A 268 2.29 14.24 4.64
CA VAL A 268 2.34 14.53 3.19
C VAL A 268 3.18 13.46 2.51
N ARG A 269 2.60 12.74 1.56
CA ARG A 269 3.26 11.59 0.90
C ARG A 269 3.84 11.90 -0.46
N ASN A 270 3.41 12.97 -1.05
CA ASN A 270 3.91 13.43 -2.35
C ASN A 270 3.67 14.91 -2.52
N LEU A 271 4.45 15.48 -3.43
CA LEU A 271 4.29 16.84 -3.90
C LEU A 271 4.07 16.81 -5.41
N THR A 272 3.29 17.77 -5.91
CA THR A 272 3.25 18.11 -7.34
C THR A 272 3.90 19.45 -7.50
N VAL A 273 4.99 19.51 -8.22
CA VAL A 273 5.78 20.73 -8.41
C VAL A 273 5.70 21.22 -9.84
N ARG A 274 5.45 22.50 -10.01
CA ARG A 274 5.55 23.23 -11.29
C ARG A 274 6.55 24.35 -11.11
N ALA A 275 7.32 24.64 -12.15
CA ALA A 275 8.33 25.70 -12.12
C ALA A 275 8.30 26.53 -13.40
N ALA A 276 8.49 27.83 -13.25
CA ALA A 276 8.66 28.77 -14.36
C ALA A 276 9.68 29.85 -13.99
N TYR A 277 10.34 30.42 -14.98
CA TYR A 277 11.27 31.51 -14.76
C TYR A 277 11.21 32.53 -15.92
N ASN A 278 11.57 33.77 -15.62
CA ASN A 278 11.81 34.81 -16.59
C ASN A 278 13.23 35.39 -16.39
N ASP A 279 13.54 36.52 -16.99
CA ASP A 279 14.88 37.11 -16.89
C ASP A 279 15.15 37.77 -15.53
N LYS A 280 14.16 37.82 -14.62
CA LYS A 280 14.28 38.51 -13.32
C LYS A 280 14.17 37.51 -12.15
N GLU A 281 13.34 36.47 -12.29
CA GLU A 281 12.98 35.61 -11.15
C GLU A 281 12.61 34.18 -11.59
N ILE A 282 12.61 33.27 -10.62
CA ILE A 282 12.08 31.89 -10.75
C ILE A 282 10.99 31.68 -9.69
N ALA A 283 9.91 31.03 -10.09
CA ALA A 283 8.83 30.67 -9.17
C ALA A 283 8.50 29.18 -9.24
N PHE A 284 8.12 28.63 -8.07
CA PHE A 284 7.67 27.26 -7.92
C PHE A 284 6.26 27.27 -7.36
N LYS A 285 5.35 26.52 -8.02
CA LYS A 285 4.08 26.15 -7.41
C LYS A 285 4.20 24.72 -6.89
N ILE A 286 3.97 24.55 -5.58
CA ILE A 286 4.03 23.25 -4.90
C ILE A 286 2.64 22.94 -4.37
N ASP A 287 2.05 21.87 -4.85
CA ASP A 287 0.76 21.36 -4.41
C ASP A 287 0.98 20.06 -3.64
N TRP A 288 0.29 19.88 -2.51
CA TRP A 288 0.27 18.62 -1.75
C TRP A 288 -1.09 18.36 -1.16
N ASP A 289 -1.37 17.09 -0.87
CA ASP A 289 -2.54 16.67 -0.12
C ASP A 289 -2.26 16.81 1.37
N ASP A 290 -2.95 17.71 2.02
CA ASP A 290 -2.94 17.85 3.46
C ASP A 290 -4.21 17.19 4.04
N PRO A 291 -4.08 16.09 4.80
CA PRO A 291 -5.21 15.43 5.45
C PRO A 291 -5.73 16.23 6.66
N SER A 292 -4.94 17.19 7.16
CA SER A 292 -5.33 18.08 8.26
C SER A 292 -5.82 19.42 7.72
N TYR A 293 -6.83 19.99 8.38
CA TYR A 293 -7.21 21.36 8.16
C TYR A 293 -6.61 22.20 9.27
N ASP A 294 -5.62 23.02 8.93
CA ASP A 294 -5.03 23.97 9.87
C ASP A 294 -5.39 25.39 9.47
N PRO A 295 -6.40 25.99 10.14
CA PRO A 295 -6.86 27.34 9.82
C PRO A 295 -5.85 28.43 10.15
N ALA A 296 -4.82 28.14 10.95
CA ALA A 296 -3.78 29.11 11.31
C ALA A 296 -2.77 29.35 10.16
N LEU A 297 -2.66 28.42 9.22
CA LEU A 297 -1.77 28.52 8.05
C LEU A 297 -2.40 29.27 6.86
N LYS A 298 -3.20 30.31 7.12
CA LYS A 298 -3.79 31.12 6.05
C LYS A 298 -2.79 32.03 5.32
N GLU A 299 -1.58 32.16 5.81
CA GLU A 299 -0.58 32.98 5.14
C GLU A 299 0.07 32.23 3.99
N LYS A 300 -0.09 32.76 2.78
CA LYS A 300 0.52 32.26 1.54
C LYS A 300 2.02 32.51 1.61
N ASN A 301 2.80 31.51 1.95
CA ASN A 301 4.24 31.59 1.83
C ASN A 301 4.65 31.30 0.37
N ILE A 302 4.69 32.35 -0.45
CA ILE A 302 5.31 32.30 -1.77
C ILE A 302 6.79 32.56 -1.54
N VAL A 303 7.63 31.57 -1.71
CA VAL A 303 9.08 31.76 -1.73
C VAL A 303 9.47 32.10 -3.16
N LYS A 304 9.80 33.36 -3.39
CA LYS A 304 10.49 33.83 -4.60
C LYS A 304 11.98 33.91 -4.28
N ALA A 305 12.79 33.27 -5.10
CA ALA A 305 14.26 33.36 -5.06
C ALA A 305 14.79 33.94 -6.36
#